data_9fef8ebc742c4476c4e3d5d655ed4d16
#
_entry.id   9fef8ebc742c4476c4e3d5d655ed4d16
#
_cell.length_a   1.000
_cell.length_b   1.000
_cell.length_c   1.000
_cell.angle_alpha   90.00
_cell.angle_beta   90.00
_cell.angle_gamma   90.00
#
_symmetry.space_group_name_H-M   'P 1'
#
loop_
_entity.id
_entity.type
_entity.pdbx_description
1 polymer ?
#
loop_
_entity_poly.entity_id
_entity_poly.type
_entity_poly.pdbx_seq_one_letter_code
_entity_poly.pdbx_strand_id
1 'polypeptide(L)'
;MNMSLLITILLLGFRPFMVQEKVAIPYKPGEATIAVVLGPNLSTDKWKELKVKEALKAQEATGILFAQRGFKVVSKDQVDTAVKKLGLDMALEEQWTKANLYKVGKELNVEMVAFVVIKETRQKEVSNILLGNYYEGEAEVEAWLVDAKAETPILIDEAARGIAKRGARGASTRRFAAVTFAVSKAFEDLLKPFPKVKSTGKDK
;
A
#
# COMPACT_ATOMS: atom_id res chain seq x y z
N MET A 1 -62.38 -21.88 -23.24
CA MET A 1 -61.71 -21.62 -21.97
C MET A 1 -60.22 -21.93 -22.16
N ASN A 2 -59.44 -20.94 -22.48
CA ASN A 2 -57.95 -21.09 -22.66
C ASN A 2 -57.25 -20.53 -21.46
N MET A 3 -56.67 -21.42 -20.68
CA MET A 3 -55.80 -21.06 -19.58
C MET A 3 -54.38 -20.89 -20.11
N SER A 4 -53.95 -19.65 -20.23
CA SER A 4 -52.56 -19.29 -20.61
C SER A 4 -51.67 -19.36 -19.36
N LEU A 5 -50.80 -20.35 -19.33
CA LEU A 5 -49.83 -20.55 -18.25
C LEU A 5 -48.65 -19.57 -18.46
N LEU A 6 -48.58 -18.53 -17.66
CA LEU A 6 -47.47 -17.57 -17.63
C LEU A 6 -46.28 -18.20 -16.85
N ILE A 7 -45.29 -18.70 -17.56
CA ILE A 7 -44.04 -19.17 -16.98
C ILE A 7 -43.13 -17.93 -16.76
N THR A 8 -43.08 -17.44 -15.54
CA THR A 8 -42.11 -16.42 -15.13
C THR A 8 -40.78 -17.10 -14.92
N ILE A 9 -39.90 -16.99 -15.91
CA ILE A 9 -38.49 -17.42 -15.76
C ILE A 9 -37.79 -16.42 -14.87
N LEU A 10 -37.53 -16.82 -13.63
CA LEU A 10 -36.69 -16.09 -12.69
C LEU A 10 -35.22 -16.20 -13.16
N LEU A 11 -34.76 -15.24 -13.93
CA LEU A 11 -33.36 -15.08 -14.26
C LEU A 11 -32.60 -14.68 -12.98
N LEU A 12 -32.24 -15.67 -12.18
CA LEU A 12 -31.17 -15.52 -11.16
C LEU A 12 -29.91 -15.10 -11.89
N GLY A 13 -29.61 -13.80 -11.79
CA GLY A 13 -28.39 -13.23 -12.33
C GLY A 13 -27.17 -13.88 -11.68
N PHE A 14 -26.67 -14.93 -12.29
CA PHE A 14 -25.30 -15.37 -12.08
C PHE A 14 -24.39 -14.20 -12.49
N ARG A 15 -23.96 -13.40 -11.54
CA ARG A 15 -22.78 -12.56 -11.76
C ARG A 15 -21.62 -13.53 -11.97
N PRO A 16 -21.01 -13.58 -13.16
CA PRO A 16 -19.81 -14.37 -13.31
C PRO A 16 -18.83 -13.85 -12.26
N PHE A 17 -18.30 -14.75 -11.43
CA PHE A 17 -17.12 -14.49 -10.66
C PHE A 17 -16.07 -14.02 -11.68
N MET A 18 -15.87 -12.73 -11.77
CA MET A 18 -14.72 -12.20 -12.49
C MET A 18 -13.51 -12.71 -11.71
N VAL A 19 -12.88 -13.73 -12.25
CA VAL A 19 -11.54 -14.12 -11.82
C VAL A 19 -10.71 -12.87 -12.08
N GLN A 20 -10.40 -12.16 -11.02
CA GLN A 20 -9.55 -10.99 -11.08
C GLN A 20 -8.21 -11.51 -11.60
N GLU A 21 -7.91 -11.22 -12.87
CA GLU A 21 -6.63 -11.58 -13.45
C GLU A 21 -5.55 -11.10 -12.50
N LYS A 22 -4.71 -12.03 -12.08
CA LYS A 22 -3.65 -11.76 -11.12
C LYS A 22 -2.72 -10.73 -11.76
N VAL A 23 -2.88 -9.47 -11.38
CA VAL A 23 -2.07 -8.38 -11.91
C VAL A 23 -0.62 -8.68 -11.54
N ALA A 24 0.25 -8.71 -12.52
CA ALA A 24 1.68 -8.94 -12.34
C ALA A 24 2.46 -7.67 -12.68
N ILE A 25 3.56 -7.44 -11.98
CA ILE A 25 4.50 -6.38 -12.33
C ILE A 25 5.18 -6.78 -13.65
N PRO A 26 5.03 -5.99 -14.75
CA PRO A 26 5.57 -6.35 -16.05
C PRO A 26 7.07 -6.08 -16.19
N TYR A 27 7.69 -5.55 -15.16
CA TYR A 27 9.09 -5.11 -15.17
C TYR A 27 10.00 -6.04 -14.40
N LYS A 28 11.26 -6.15 -14.84
CA LYS A 28 12.28 -6.89 -14.12
C LYS A 28 12.98 -6.03 -13.08
N PRO A 29 13.34 -6.60 -11.92
CA PRO A 29 14.24 -5.95 -10.98
C PRO A 29 15.56 -5.54 -11.65
N GLY A 30 16.09 -4.38 -11.26
CA GLY A 30 17.31 -3.81 -11.87
C GLY A 30 17.06 -2.92 -13.11
N GLU A 31 15.98 -3.17 -13.85
CA GLU A 31 15.63 -2.41 -15.04
C GLU A 31 14.60 -1.29 -14.73
N ALA A 32 13.74 -1.51 -13.76
CA ALA A 32 12.65 -0.60 -13.44
C ALA A 32 12.92 0.25 -12.19
N THR A 33 12.40 1.46 -12.26
CA THR A 33 12.43 2.45 -11.20
C THR A 33 11.03 2.69 -10.66
N ILE A 34 10.89 2.81 -9.36
CA ILE A 34 9.64 3.10 -8.69
C ILE A 34 9.73 4.40 -7.89
N ALA A 35 8.69 5.22 -8.00
CA ALA A 35 8.45 6.32 -7.08
C ALA A 35 7.45 5.90 -6.02
N VAL A 36 7.66 6.32 -4.77
CA VAL A 36 6.72 6.07 -3.67
C VAL A 36 6.16 7.40 -3.21
N VAL A 37 4.91 7.66 -3.57
CA VAL A 37 4.19 8.88 -3.18
C VAL A 37 3.68 8.73 -1.75
N LEU A 38 3.88 9.77 -0.95
CA LEU A 38 3.39 9.83 0.43
C LEU A 38 1.87 9.95 0.44
N GLY A 39 1.19 8.96 1.00
CA GLY A 39 -0.24 9.01 1.29
C GLY A 39 -0.51 9.56 2.70
N PRO A 40 -1.72 10.04 2.96
CA PRO A 40 -2.10 10.50 4.27
C PRO A 40 -2.33 9.36 5.26
N ASN A 41 -2.40 9.73 6.52
CA ASN A 41 -2.90 8.87 7.58
C ASN A 41 -4.28 9.37 8.02
N LEU A 42 -5.32 8.59 7.68
CA LEU A 42 -6.73 8.91 7.95
C LEU A 42 -7.21 8.43 9.32
N SER A 43 -6.34 7.74 10.08
CA SER A 43 -6.72 7.21 11.39
C SER A 43 -7.36 8.29 12.28
N THR A 44 -8.26 7.85 13.16
CA THR A 44 -9.00 8.74 14.07
C THR A 44 -8.17 9.32 15.20
N ASP A 45 -6.88 8.99 15.26
CA ASP A 45 -5.97 9.45 16.30
C ASP A 45 -5.84 10.99 16.33
N LYS A 46 -5.81 11.53 17.53
CA LYS A 46 -5.70 12.97 17.79
C LYS A 46 -4.28 13.51 17.63
N TRP A 47 -3.28 12.64 17.59
CA TRP A 47 -1.85 13.02 17.58
C TRP A 47 -1.36 13.27 16.15
N LYS A 48 -1.52 14.50 15.67
CA LYS A 48 -1.14 14.90 14.30
C LYS A 48 0.31 14.54 13.94
N GLU A 49 1.26 14.81 14.84
CA GLU A 49 2.67 14.48 14.59
C GLU A 49 2.93 12.98 14.44
N LEU A 50 2.21 12.15 15.20
CA LEU A 50 2.32 10.71 15.10
C LEU A 50 1.78 10.23 13.76
N LYS A 51 0.65 10.76 13.32
CA LYS A 51 0.05 10.45 12.00
C LYS A 51 1.01 10.73 10.85
N VAL A 52 1.70 11.87 10.89
CA VAL A 52 2.72 12.22 9.89
C VAL A 52 3.89 11.21 9.92
N LYS A 53 4.38 10.88 11.12
CA LYS A 53 5.46 9.89 11.26
C LYS A 53 5.07 8.50 10.77
N GLU A 54 3.83 8.08 11.00
CA GLU A 54 3.30 6.81 10.50
C GLU A 54 3.18 6.80 8.97
N ALA A 55 2.70 7.89 8.37
CA ALA A 55 2.63 8.02 6.92
C ALA A 55 4.04 7.98 6.29
N LEU A 56 5.00 8.71 6.86
CA LEU A 56 6.40 8.63 6.42
C LEU A 56 6.96 7.21 6.58
N LYS A 57 6.57 6.50 7.64
CA LYS A 57 6.99 5.10 7.83
C LYS A 57 6.39 4.16 6.80
N ALA A 58 5.16 4.39 6.36
CA ALA A 58 4.53 3.62 5.28
C ALA A 58 5.28 3.86 3.95
N GLN A 59 5.61 5.12 3.63
CA GLN A 59 6.39 5.47 2.45
C GLN A 59 7.77 4.79 2.47
N GLU A 60 8.50 4.91 3.57
CA GLU A 60 9.82 4.28 3.76
C GLU A 60 9.73 2.75 3.63
N ALA A 61 8.77 2.12 4.31
CA ALA A 61 8.58 0.68 4.26
C ALA A 61 8.29 0.19 2.84
N THR A 62 7.48 0.93 2.07
CA THR A 62 7.22 0.63 0.66
C THR A 62 8.50 0.69 -0.16
N GLY A 63 9.28 1.76 -0.03
CA GLY A 63 10.56 1.91 -0.73
C GLY A 63 11.53 0.77 -0.42
N ILE A 64 11.71 0.44 0.87
CA ILE A 64 12.56 -0.67 1.31
C ILE A 64 12.08 -2.00 0.71
N LEU A 65 10.77 -2.24 0.71
CA LEU A 65 10.19 -3.47 0.20
C LEU A 65 10.52 -3.71 -1.28
N PHE A 66 10.39 -2.68 -2.11
CA PHE A 66 10.74 -2.74 -3.53
C PHE A 66 12.25 -2.80 -3.76
N ALA A 67 13.03 -2.03 -3.01
CA ALA A 67 14.50 -2.08 -3.08
C ALA A 67 15.05 -3.47 -2.73
N GLN A 68 14.49 -4.13 -1.70
CA GLN A 68 14.84 -5.51 -1.35
C GLN A 68 14.53 -6.53 -2.45
N ARG A 69 13.70 -6.19 -3.41
CA ARG A 69 13.39 -7.01 -4.61
C ARG A 69 14.18 -6.58 -5.83
N GLY A 70 15.13 -5.65 -5.67
CA GLY A 70 16.04 -5.20 -6.72
C GLY A 70 15.50 -4.08 -7.60
N PHE A 71 14.35 -3.49 -7.29
CA PHE A 71 13.87 -2.30 -7.99
C PHE A 71 14.63 -1.04 -7.54
N LYS A 72 14.86 -0.11 -8.46
CA LYS A 72 15.42 1.20 -8.13
C LYS A 72 14.32 2.06 -7.51
N VAL A 73 14.61 2.73 -6.40
CA VAL A 73 13.64 3.60 -5.71
C VAL A 73 14.07 5.04 -5.82
N VAL A 74 13.17 5.91 -6.30
CA VAL A 74 13.40 7.35 -6.38
C VAL A 74 13.46 7.94 -4.97
N SER A 75 14.33 8.90 -4.75
CA SER A 75 14.43 9.57 -3.46
C SER A 75 13.13 10.32 -3.11
N LYS A 76 12.82 10.38 -1.83
CA LYS A 76 11.65 11.09 -1.32
C LYS A 76 11.60 12.54 -1.82
N ASP A 77 12.73 13.26 -1.78
CA ASP A 77 12.79 14.67 -2.15
C ASP A 77 12.48 14.90 -3.64
N GLN A 78 12.86 13.97 -4.50
CA GLN A 78 12.50 14.02 -5.93
C GLN A 78 11.01 13.81 -6.12
N VAL A 79 10.41 12.84 -5.38
CA VAL A 79 8.97 12.58 -5.43
C VAL A 79 8.18 13.78 -4.93
N ASP A 80 8.54 14.34 -3.78
CA ASP A 80 7.88 15.50 -3.19
C ASP A 80 7.97 16.73 -4.12
N THR A 81 9.11 16.89 -4.78
CA THR A 81 9.31 17.98 -5.76
C THR A 81 8.40 17.80 -6.97
N ALA A 82 8.26 16.59 -7.49
CA ALA A 82 7.39 16.30 -8.63
C ALA A 82 5.91 16.50 -8.28
N VAL A 83 5.46 16.00 -7.13
CA VAL A 83 4.10 16.20 -6.63
C VAL A 83 3.77 17.69 -6.51
N LYS A 84 4.69 18.48 -5.94
CA LYS A 84 4.54 19.92 -5.78
C LYS A 84 4.52 20.68 -7.12
N LYS A 85 5.40 20.30 -8.04
CA LYS A 85 5.45 20.88 -9.40
C LYS A 85 4.15 20.65 -10.17
N LEU A 86 3.50 19.52 -9.97
CA LEU A 86 2.20 19.17 -10.57
C LEU A 86 1.02 19.84 -9.86
N GLY A 87 1.24 20.60 -8.78
CA GLY A 87 0.18 21.23 -7.99
C GLY A 87 -0.71 20.23 -7.27
N LEU A 88 -0.22 19.03 -6.99
CA LEU A 88 -0.97 17.99 -6.32
C LEU A 88 -0.83 18.10 -4.80
N ASP A 89 -1.96 17.96 -4.09
CA ASP A 89 -2.01 17.81 -2.65
C ASP A 89 -2.54 16.41 -2.29
N MET A 90 -1.63 15.51 -1.98
CA MET A 90 -1.97 14.12 -1.65
C MET A 90 -2.61 13.97 -0.27
N ALA A 91 -2.84 15.06 0.48
CA ALA A 91 -3.68 15.04 1.66
C ALA A 91 -5.18 15.10 1.32
N LEU A 92 -5.53 15.51 0.09
CA LEU A 92 -6.89 15.63 -0.39
C LEU A 92 -7.32 14.34 -1.12
N GLU A 93 -8.39 13.70 -0.64
CA GLU A 93 -8.85 12.40 -1.17
C GLU A 93 -9.25 12.47 -2.64
N GLU A 94 -9.83 13.56 -3.09
CA GLU A 94 -10.21 13.78 -4.48
C GLU A 94 -9.01 13.79 -5.45
N GLN A 95 -7.80 13.95 -4.91
CA GLN A 95 -6.57 13.91 -5.70
C GLN A 95 -5.93 12.52 -5.79
N TRP A 96 -6.45 11.54 -5.03
CA TRP A 96 -5.98 10.16 -5.09
C TRP A 96 -6.56 9.45 -6.31
N THR A 97 -6.08 9.81 -7.45
CA THR A 97 -6.54 9.21 -8.70
C THR A 97 -5.38 8.52 -9.40
N LYS A 98 -5.70 7.44 -10.11
CA LYS A 98 -4.74 6.75 -10.98
C LYS A 98 -4.10 7.73 -11.96
N ALA A 99 -4.88 8.67 -12.49
CA ALA A 99 -4.41 9.69 -13.43
C ALA A 99 -3.37 10.62 -12.80
N ASN A 100 -3.55 11.04 -11.55
CA ASN A 100 -2.59 11.89 -10.87
C ASN A 100 -1.30 11.13 -10.54
N LEU A 101 -1.40 9.90 -10.06
CA LEU A 101 -0.22 9.05 -9.84
C LEU A 101 0.52 8.77 -11.15
N TYR A 102 -0.20 8.53 -12.24
CA TYR A 102 0.40 8.41 -13.58
C TYR A 102 1.17 9.67 -14.00
N LYS A 103 0.61 10.88 -13.76
CA LYS A 103 1.31 12.15 -14.02
C LYS A 103 2.60 12.26 -13.22
N VAL A 104 2.58 11.86 -11.92
CA VAL A 104 3.79 11.86 -11.10
C VAL A 104 4.85 10.91 -11.69
N GLY A 105 4.44 9.72 -12.12
CA GLY A 105 5.35 8.78 -12.77
C GLY A 105 5.95 9.29 -14.07
N LYS A 106 5.15 9.98 -14.87
CA LYS A 106 5.62 10.65 -16.10
C LYS A 106 6.59 11.78 -15.81
N GLU A 107 6.30 12.63 -14.83
CA GLU A 107 7.18 13.73 -14.42
C GLU A 107 8.55 13.23 -13.94
N LEU A 108 8.56 12.12 -13.20
CA LEU A 108 9.77 11.48 -12.69
C LEU A 108 10.44 10.54 -13.70
N ASN A 109 9.80 10.29 -14.85
CA ASN A 109 10.23 9.30 -15.84
C ASN A 109 10.53 7.91 -15.23
N VAL A 110 9.65 7.43 -14.36
CA VAL A 110 9.73 6.11 -13.75
C VAL A 110 8.76 5.13 -14.41
N GLU A 111 8.98 3.83 -14.16
CA GLU A 111 8.10 2.77 -14.66
C GLU A 111 6.87 2.61 -13.77
N MET A 112 7.01 2.81 -12.47
CA MET A 112 5.94 2.54 -11.51
C MET A 112 5.83 3.64 -10.45
N VAL A 113 4.61 3.83 -9.96
CA VAL A 113 4.33 4.69 -8.80
C VAL A 113 3.53 3.89 -7.79
N ALA A 114 4.07 3.75 -6.59
CA ALA A 114 3.36 3.21 -5.44
C ALA A 114 2.78 4.34 -4.59
N PHE A 115 1.59 4.12 -4.06
CA PHE A 115 0.90 5.03 -3.16
C PHE A 115 0.25 4.22 -2.05
N VAL A 116 0.46 4.62 -0.80
CA VAL A 116 -0.07 3.92 0.36
C VAL A 116 -0.78 4.89 1.28
N VAL A 117 -2.02 4.59 1.59
CA VAL A 117 -2.86 5.33 2.52
C VAL A 117 -3.04 4.51 3.80
N ILE A 118 -2.83 5.13 4.95
CA ILE A 118 -3.16 4.50 6.23
C ILE A 118 -4.63 4.81 6.54
N LYS A 119 -5.47 3.79 6.53
CA LYS A 119 -6.91 3.93 6.87
C LYS A 119 -7.10 4.02 8.37
N GLU A 120 -6.41 3.18 9.14
CA GLU A 120 -6.52 3.14 10.59
C GLU A 120 -5.21 2.69 11.23
N THR A 121 -4.89 3.26 12.38
CA THR A 121 -3.87 2.74 13.28
C THR A 121 -4.42 2.72 14.69
N ARG A 122 -4.20 1.63 15.39
CA ARG A 122 -4.66 1.44 16.76
C ARG A 122 -3.56 0.87 17.63
N GLN A 123 -3.66 1.18 18.90
CA GLN A 123 -2.87 0.53 19.93
C GLN A 123 -3.82 -0.01 20.98
N LYS A 124 -3.61 -1.26 21.33
CA LYS A 124 -4.39 -1.98 22.33
C LYS A 124 -3.46 -2.48 23.43
N GLU A 125 -3.81 -2.20 24.66
CA GLU A 125 -3.19 -2.86 25.79
C GLU A 125 -3.81 -4.25 25.94
N VAL A 126 -2.94 -5.26 26.04
CA VAL A 126 -3.34 -6.66 26.22
C VAL A 126 -2.77 -7.13 27.55
N SER A 127 -3.65 -7.54 28.44
CA SER A 127 -3.27 -8.17 29.71
C SER A 127 -3.11 -9.68 29.51
N ASN A 128 -1.96 -10.21 29.89
CA ASN A 128 -1.69 -11.63 29.83
C ASN A 128 -1.14 -12.10 31.17
N ILE A 129 -1.76 -13.11 31.73
CA ILE A 129 -1.42 -13.65 33.06
C ILE A 129 0.03 -14.16 33.15
N LEU A 130 0.58 -14.66 32.04
CA LEU A 130 1.93 -15.22 32.00
C LEU A 130 3.00 -14.23 31.55
N LEU A 131 2.63 -13.24 30.73
CA LEU A 131 3.55 -12.30 30.07
C LEU A 131 3.46 -10.88 30.62
N GLY A 132 2.53 -10.61 31.53
CA GLY A 132 2.22 -9.26 32.00
C GLY A 132 1.47 -8.43 30.93
N ASN A 133 1.33 -7.13 31.20
CA ASN A 133 0.69 -6.23 30.27
C ASN A 133 1.62 -5.87 29.12
N TYR A 134 1.13 -5.97 27.89
CA TYR A 134 1.86 -5.55 26.70
C TYR A 134 0.93 -4.81 25.74
N TYR A 135 1.52 -4.07 24.81
CA TYR A 135 0.77 -3.35 23.80
C TYR A 135 0.84 -4.07 22.46
N GLU A 136 -0.26 -4.14 21.75
CA GLU A 136 -0.35 -4.56 20.37
C GLU A 136 -0.60 -3.33 19.48
N GLY A 137 0.09 -3.26 18.34
CA GLY A 137 -0.21 -2.29 17.30
C GLY A 137 -1.02 -2.95 16.19
N GLU A 138 -2.02 -2.25 15.71
CA GLU A 138 -2.79 -2.63 14.51
C GLU A 138 -2.68 -1.51 13.49
N ALA A 139 -2.58 -1.86 12.22
CA ALA A 139 -2.65 -0.92 11.11
C ALA A 139 -3.42 -1.51 9.95
N GLU A 140 -4.23 -0.69 9.32
CA GLU A 140 -4.94 -0.98 8.08
C GLU A 140 -4.47 0.00 7.01
N VAL A 141 -4.03 -0.52 5.87
CA VAL A 141 -3.55 0.29 4.76
C VAL A 141 -4.26 -0.08 3.48
N GLU A 142 -4.41 0.92 2.62
CA GLU A 142 -4.80 0.76 1.22
C GLU A 142 -3.57 1.08 0.38
N ALA A 143 -3.22 0.18 -0.54
CA ALA A 143 -2.03 0.31 -1.36
C ALA A 143 -2.38 0.29 -2.84
N TRP A 144 -1.75 1.16 -3.60
CA TRP A 144 -1.90 1.28 -5.04
C TRP A 144 -0.54 1.17 -5.72
N LEU A 145 -0.50 0.50 -6.87
CA LEU A 145 0.64 0.55 -7.78
C LEU A 145 0.14 0.94 -9.17
N VAL A 146 0.72 1.95 -9.74
CA VAL A 146 0.37 2.46 -11.06
C VAL A 146 1.55 2.23 -11.99
N ASP A 147 1.28 1.61 -13.15
CA ASP A 147 2.25 1.57 -14.25
C ASP A 147 2.27 2.94 -14.93
N ALA A 148 3.40 3.62 -14.87
CA ALA A 148 3.57 4.94 -15.45
C ALA A 148 3.97 4.92 -16.94
N LYS A 149 4.18 3.74 -17.53
CA LYS A 149 4.45 3.58 -18.97
C LYS A 149 3.22 3.09 -19.73
N ALA A 150 2.35 2.31 -19.09
CA ALA A 150 1.10 1.87 -19.70
C ALA A 150 0.04 2.96 -19.64
N GLU A 151 -0.87 2.97 -20.61
CA GLU A 151 -2.02 3.88 -20.61
C GLU A 151 -3.04 3.49 -19.55
N THR A 152 -3.11 2.20 -19.22
CA THR A 152 -3.98 1.66 -18.17
C THR A 152 -3.21 1.43 -16.89
N PRO A 153 -3.59 2.10 -15.79
CA PRO A 153 -2.92 1.87 -14.51
C PRO A 153 -3.20 0.46 -13.98
N ILE A 154 -2.16 -0.21 -13.52
CA ILE A 154 -2.26 -1.44 -12.74
C ILE A 154 -2.74 -1.03 -11.34
N LEU A 155 -3.95 -1.42 -10.99
CA LEU A 155 -4.42 -1.25 -9.62
C LEU A 155 -4.19 -2.53 -8.85
N ILE A 156 -3.66 -2.36 -7.67
CA ILE A 156 -3.38 -3.46 -6.80
C ILE A 156 -4.04 -3.23 -5.47
N ASP A 157 -4.62 -4.29 -5.05
CA ASP A 157 -5.26 -4.59 -3.82
C ASP A 157 -5.80 -3.40 -2.98
N GLU A 158 -7.02 -3.59 -2.53
CA GLU A 158 -7.84 -2.53 -1.97
C GLU A 158 -7.61 -2.33 -0.49
N ALA A 159 -7.25 -3.36 0.26
CA ALA A 159 -6.95 -3.23 1.68
C ALA A 159 -6.14 -4.40 2.23
N ALA A 160 -5.11 -4.10 2.98
CA ALA A 160 -4.38 -5.09 3.74
C ALA A 160 -4.33 -4.70 5.22
N ARG A 161 -4.59 -5.69 6.08
CA ARG A 161 -4.51 -5.54 7.53
C ARG A 161 -3.25 -6.17 8.06
N GLY A 162 -2.41 -5.37 8.72
CA GLY A 162 -1.24 -5.87 9.44
C GLY A 162 -1.41 -5.75 10.93
N ILE A 163 -1.05 -6.82 11.65
CA ILE A 163 -1.03 -6.85 13.12
C ILE A 163 0.40 -7.10 13.57
N ALA A 164 0.99 -6.15 14.28
CA ALA A 164 2.28 -6.35 14.92
C ALA A 164 2.08 -6.82 16.36
N LYS A 165 2.39 -8.08 16.59
CA LYS A 165 2.42 -8.70 17.93
C LYS A 165 3.85 -8.74 18.42
N ARG A 166 4.07 -8.29 19.67
CA ARG A 166 5.36 -8.27 20.38
C ARG A 166 6.40 -7.29 19.85
N GLY A 167 6.98 -6.59 20.73
CA GLY A 167 8.14 -5.75 20.49
C GLY A 167 8.33 -4.70 21.57
N ALA A 168 9.45 -4.08 21.55
CA ALA A 168 10.04 -3.21 22.54
C ALA A 168 9.09 -2.21 23.25
N ARG A 169 9.56 -1.75 24.38
CA ARG A 169 8.94 -0.71 25.20
C ARG A 169 8.70 0.56 24.39
N GLY A 170 7.43 0.95 24.28
CA GLY A 170 7.01 2.21 23.64
C GLY A 170 5.87 2.05 22.65
N ALA A 171 4.82 2.82 22.87
CA ALA A 171 3.59 2.77 22.10
C ALA A 171 3.78 3.03 20.60
N SER A 172 4.58 4.03 20.25
CA SER A 172 4.82 4.44 18.87
C SER A 172 5.54 3.36 18.04
N THR A 173 6.50 2.65 18.65
CA THR A 173 7.28 1.61 17.95
C THR A 173 6.42 0.46 17.44
N ARG A 174 5.34 0.12 18.15
CA ARG A 174 4.44 -0.98 17.76
C ARG A 174 3.52 -0.60 16.62
N ARG A 175 3.04 0.63 16.62
CA ARG A 175 2.24 1.16 15.52
C ARG A 175 3.07 1.23 14.23
N PHE A 176 4.34 1.68 14.30
CA PHE A 176 5.25 1.68 13.15
C PHE A 176 5.52 0.26 12.63
N ALA A 177 5.70 -0.71 13.52
CA ALA A 177 5.85 -2.11 13.14
C ALA A 177 4.57 -2.64 12.46
N ALA A 178 3.39 -2.30 12.97
CA ALA A 178 2.10 -2.67 12.38
C ALA A 178 1.95 -2.06 10.97
N VAL A 179 2.26 -0.77 10.80
CA VAL A 179 2.25 -0.10 9.49
C VAL A 179 3.19 -0.79 8.51
N THR A 180 4.44 -1.07 8.92
CA THR A 180 5.41 -1.77 8.08
C THR A 180 4.91 -3.16 7.67
N PHE A 181 4.29 -3.89 8.58
CA PHE A 181 3.73 -5.21 8.30
C PHE A 181 2.52 -5.13 7.36
N ALA A 182 1.61 -4.18 7.57
CA ALA A 182 0.46 -3.96 6.71
C ALA A 182 0.89 -3.63 5.27
N VAL A 183 1.86 -2.74 5.10
CA VAL A 183 2.46 -2.43 3.79
C VAL A 183 3.05 -3.67 3.14
N SER A 184 3.81 -4.48 3.90
CA SER A 184 4.38 -5.71 3.37
C SER A 184 3.30 -6.68 2.89
N LYS A 185 2.20 -6.78 3.61
CA LYS A 185 1.07 -7.63 3.23
C LYS A 185 0.34 -7.11 2.00
N ALA A 186 0.17 -5.80 1.88
CA ALA A 186 -0.47 -5.18 0.72
C ALA A 186 0.24 -5.52 -0.60
N PHE A 187 1.57 -5.57 -0.58
CA PHE A 187 2.37 -5.88 -1.78
C PHE A 187 2.87 -7.34 -1.86
N GLU A 188 2.50 -8.20 -0.89
CA GLU A 188 3.06 -9.56 -0.77
C GLU A 188 2.89 -10.38 -2.05
N ASP A 189 1.67 -10.47 -2.55
CA ASP A 189 1.36 -11.31 -3.72
C ASP A 189 2.02 -10.81 -4.99
N LEU A 190 2.11 -9.50 -5.17
CA LEU A 190 2.77 -8.87 -6.30
C LEU A 190 4.28 -9.11 -6.31
N LEU A 191 4.89 -9.03 -5.16
CA LEU A 191 6.33 -9.15 -5.01
C LEU A 191 6.80 -10.59 -4.84
N LYS A 192 5.86 -11.54 -4.68
CA LYS A 192 6.17 -12.97 -4.54
C LYS A 192 7.00 -13.55 -5.67
N PRO A 193 6.79 -13.18 -6.95
CA PRO A 193 7.63 -13.67 -8.04
C PRO A 193 9.09 -13.19 -7.99
N PHE A 194 9.37 -12.13 -7.23
CA PHE A 194 10.69 -11.52 -7.17
C PHE A 194 11.41 -11.92 -5.88
N PRO A 195 12.47 -12.73 -5.94
CA PRO A 195 13.22 -13.11 -4.74
C PRO A 195 13.91 -11.88 -4.11
N LYS A 196 14.07 -11.90 -2.80
CA LYS A 196 14.86 -10.86 -2.12
C LYS A 196 16.31 -10.93 -2.58
N VAL A 197 16.86 -9.79 -2.97
CA VAL A 197 18.28 -9.66 -3.26
C VAL A 197 19.04 -9.88 -1.96
N LYS A 198 19.96 -10.83 -1.93
CA LYS A 198 20.84 -11.00 -0.78
C LYS A 198 21.66 -9.73 -0.65
N SER A 199 21.53 -9.05 0.48
CA SER A 199 22.46 -7.97 0.81
C SER A 199 23.86 -8.61 0.85
N THR A 200 24.67 -8.32 -0.16
CA THR A 200 26.11 -8.61 -0.09
C THR A 200 26.64 -7.69 1.02
N GLY A 201 26.68 -8.22 2.23
CA GLY A 201 27.25 -7.54 3.36
C GLY A 201 28.71 -7.18 3.09
N LYS A 202 28.91 -5.95 2.67
CA LYS A 202 30.17 -5.24 2.70
C LYS A 202 29.89 -3.88 3.34
N ASP A 203 29.60 -3.91 4.60
CA ASP A 203 29.85 -2.76 5.46
C ASP A 203 30.75 -3.27 6.59
N LYS A 204 32.04 -3.08 6.36
CA LYS A 204 33.07 -3.12 7.38
C LYS A 204 33.26 -1.71 7.90
#